data_736e868e3cc29c1d1c831d1cdea38871
#
_entry.id   736e868e3cc29c1d1c831d1cdea38871
#
_cell.length_a   1.000
_cell.length_b   1.000
_cell.length_c   1.000
_cell.angle_alpha   90.00
_cell.angle_beta   90.00
_cell.angle_gamma   90.00
#
_symmetry.space_group_name_H-M   'P 1'
#
loop_
_entity.id
_entity.type
_entity.pdbx_description
1 polymer ?
#
loop_
_entity_poly.entity_id
_entity_poly.type
_entity_poly.pdbx_seq_one_letter_code
_entity_poly.pdbx_strand_id
1 'polypeptide(L)'
;MAGGMKRLAKETAVYGLSSIVGRFLNWMLVPMYTRVLAGTGDYGIVTNLYGWTALLLVLLTYGMETGFFRFINKKEEQEPMRVYASVLYCLLGSSALFSVAVFALLPSISAGLGYGDHPEYIGMMAGIVAVDAFCCIPFAYLRYKGKAWRFAGIKLLSIILNIILNIFFLITCPWLHTHYPEAISWFYRPDYGVGYVFVANVFTTLITLLLLIPDILPGIRAKVDGTVLKQILRYSFPILILGIAGIFNQTADKILFPFLFDDKEYANEQLGIYGACFKIAVVMVMFTQAFRYAYEPFIFAKNKSDDNKKAYSEAMKYFIIFALFIFLGVMFYIDILKYFVGPAYYPGLRVVPIVMLGELFF
;
A
#
# COMPACT_ATOMS: atom_id res chain seq x y z
N MET A 1 19.35 3.03 31.08
CA MET A 1 18.24 2.26 30.49
C MET A 1 17.01 3.10 30.16
N ALA A 2 16.53 4.01 31.02
CA ALA A 2 15.34 4.83 30.77
C ALA A 2 15.41 5.75 29.54
N GLY A 3 16.58 6.29 29.20
CA GLY A 3 16.74 7.16 28.02
C GLY A 3 16.64 6.42 26.67
N GLY A 4 17.12 5.19 26.58
CA GLY A 4 17.03 4.37 25.38
C GLY A 4 15.60 3.93 25.09
N MET A 5 14.85 3.56 26.12
CA MET A 5 13.43 3.18 26.02
C MET A 5 12.54 4.35 25.57
N LYS A 6 12.76 5.55 26.11
CA LYS A 6 12.05 6.78 25.68
C LYS A 6 12.34 7.14 24.23
N ARG A 7 13.59 6.99 23.79
CA ARG A 7 13.99 7.21 22.40
C ARG A 7 13.32 6.19 21.46
N LEU A 8 13.37 4.91 21.80
CA LEU A 8 12.73 3.83 21.03
C LEU A 8 11.21 4.05 20.92
N ALA A 9 10.53 4.37 22.01
CA ALA A 9 9.11 4.67 22.01
C ALA A 9 8.77 5.87 21.11
N LYS A 10 9.58 6.95 21.16
CA LYS A 10 9.40 8.12 20.29
C LYS A 10 9.60 7.78 18.82
N GLU A 11 10.63 7.03 18.47
CA GLU A 11 10.91 6.62 17.09
C GLU A 11 9.79 5.69 16.57
N THR A 12 9.35 4.72 17.36
CA THR A 12 8.23 3.82 17.04
C THR A 12 6.92 4.60 16.83
N ALA A 13 6.65 5.58 17.68
CA ALA A 13 5.48 6.45 17.53
C ALA A 13 5.53 7.26 16.23
N VAL A 14 6.69 7.82 15.85
CA VAL A 14 6.86 8.56 14.60
C VAL A 14 6.63 7.65 13.38
N TYR A 15 7.18 6.43 13.37
CA TYR A 15 6.97 5.46 12.29
C TYR A 15 5.51 5.01 12.19
N GLY A 16 4.89 4.66 13.32
CA GLY A 16 3.50 4.23 13.37
C GLY A 16 2.54 5.34 12.95
N LEU A 17 2.71 6.54 13.53
CA LEU A 17 1.85 7.69 13.23
C LEU A 17 1.95 8.11 11.75
N SER A 18 3.16 8.18 11.18
CA SER A 18 3.34 8.52 9.76
C SER A 18 2.64 7.52 8.83
N SER A 19 2.64 6.23 9.19
CA SER A 19 1.96 5.19 8.41
C SER A 19 0.44 5.28 8.53
N ILE A 20 -0.09 5.54 9.72
CA ILE A 20 -1.54 5.69 9.95
C ILE A 20 -2.06 6.95 9.27
N VAL A 21 -1.39 8.09 9.46
CA VAL A 21 -1.74 9.36 8.80
C VAL A 21 -1.70 9.20 7.28
N GLY A 22 -0.70 8.48 6.76
CA GLY A 22 -0.61 8.22 5.32
C GLY A 22 -1.80 7.44 4.77
N ARG A 23 -2.24 6.39 5.47
CA ARG A 23 -3.43 5.62 5.07
C ARG A 23 -4.70 6.46 5.14
N PHE A 24 -4.85 7.25 6.19
CA PHE A 24 -5.98 8.16 6.35
C PHE A 24 -6.05 9.21 5.23
N LEU A 25 -4.93 9.84 4.90
CA LEU A 25 -4.85 10.82 3.82
C LEU A 25 -5.19 10.20 2.45
N ASN A 26 -4.69 9.01 2.14
CA ASN A 26 -5.06 8.29 0.91
C ASN A 26 -6.53 7.87 0.90
N TRP A 27 -7.09 7.50 2.06
CA TRP A 27 -8.51 7.21 2.20
C TRP A 27 -9.38 8.45 1.90
N MET A 28 -8.92 9.66 2.25
CA MET A 28 -9.60 10.92 1.94
C MET A 28 -9.67 11.24 0.43
N LEU A 29 -8.91 10.57 -0.44
CA LEU A 29 -9.04 10.69 -1.90
C LEU A 29 -10.32 10.02 -2.46
N VAL A 30 -10.89 9.06 -1.75
CA VAL A 30 -12.05 8.29 -2.20
C VAL A 30 -13.27 9.17 -2.50
N PRO A 31 -13.67 10.13 -1.63
CA PRO A 31 -14.75 11.06 -1.93
C PRO A 31 -14.52 11.85 -3.21
N MET A 32 -13.27 12.20 -3.51
CA MET A 32 -12.92 12.91 -4.74
C MET A 32 -13.05 11.98 -5.95
N TYR A 33 -12.41 10.82 -5.93
CA TYR A 33 -12.46 9.88 -7.05
C TYR A 33 -13.88 9.48 -7.43
N THR A 34 -14.72 9.17 -6.43
CA THR A 34 -16.11 8.73 -6.66
C THR A 34 -17.04 9.82 -7.19
N ARG A 35 -16.60 11.09 -7.25
CA ARG A 35 -17.38 12.20 -7.78
C ARG A 35 -16.80 12.82 -9.05
N VAL A 36 -15.49 12.67 -9.25
CA VAL A 36 -14.76 13.34 -10.33
C VAL A 36 -14.48 12.42 -11.50
N LEU A 37 -14.27 11.13 -11.26
CA LEU A 37 -14.12 10.14 -12.33
C LEU A 37 -15.45 9.99 -13.09
N ALA A 38 -15.35 9.76 -14.40
CA ALA A 38 -16.49 9.79 -15.32
C ALA A 38 -17.54 8.70 -15.02
N GLY A 39 -17.10 7.55 -14.51
CA GLY A 39 -17.99 6.44 -14.21
C GLY A 39 -17.53 5.56 -13.05
N THR A 40 -18.42 4.67 -12.60
CA THR A 40 -18.08 3.67 -11.57
C THR A 40 -17.02 2.70 -12.06
N GLY A 41 -16.97 2.43 -13.37
CA GLY A 41 -15.96 1.59 -14.01
C GLY A 41 -14.54 2.13 -13.87
N ASP A 42 -14.35 3.44 -13.99
CA ASP A 42 -13.05 4.09 -13.78
C ASP A 42 -12.48 3.81 -12.39
N TYR A 43 -13.35 3.91 -11.37
CA TYR A 43 -12.93 3.58 -10.00
C TYR A 43 -12.72 2.07 -9.81
N GLY A 44 -13.41 1.24 -10.59
CA GLY A 44 -13.18 -0.20 -10.68
C GLY A 44 -11.79 -0.52 -11.20
N ILE A 45 -11.36 0.16 -12.27
CA ILE A 45 -10.00 0.05 -12.83
C ILE A 45 -8.95 0.39 -11.76
N VAL A 46 -9.13 1.51 -11.06
CA VAL A 46 -8.25 1.91 -9.94
C VAL A 46 -8.21 0.81 -8.87
N THR A 47 -9.37 0.29 -8.46
CA THR A 47 -9.49 -0.73 -7.43
C THR A 47 -8.79 -2.03 -7.81
N ASN A 48 -8.99 -2.49 -9.06
CA ASN A 48 -8.37 -3.70 -9.58
C ASN A 48 -6.85 -3.57 -9.66
N LEU A 49 -6.36 -2.51 -10.31
CA LEU A 49 -4.92 -2.32 -10.51
C LEU A 49 -4.16 -2.10 -9.19
N TYR A 50 -4.76 -1.43 -8.20
CA TYR A 50 -4.16 -1.37 -6.86
C TYR A 50 -4.17 -2.72 -6.13
N GLY A 51 -5.15 -3.59 -6.38
CA GLY A 51 -5.14 -4.97 -5.91
C GLY A 51 -3.93 -5.73 -6.45
N TRP A 52 -3.72 -5.67 -7.77
CA TRP A 52 -2.54 -6.24 -8.42
C TRP A 52 -1.23 -5.65 -7.91
N THR A 53 -1.16 -4.32 -7.76
CA THR A 53 0.01 -3.64 -7.23
C THR A 53 0.40 -4.16 -5.85
N ALA A 54 -0.57 -4.33 -4.95
CA ALA A 54 -0.31 -4.81 -3.60
C ALA A 54 0.23 -6.24 -3.60
N LEU A 55 -0.33 -7.13 -4.43
CA LEU A 55 0.16 -8.51 -4.59
C LEU A 55 1.58 -8.55 -5.19
N LEU A 56 1.80 -7.82 -6.29
CA LEU A 56 3.08 -7.77 -6.99
C LEU A 56 4.18 -7.14 -6.11
N LEU A 57 3.85 -6.16 -5.28
CA LEU A 57 4.80 -5.56 -4.35
C LEU A 57 5.30 -6.57 -3.31
N VAL A 58 4.42 -7.42 -2.75
CA VAL A 58 4.81 -8.48 -1.84
C VAL A 58 5.67 -9.54 -2.54
N LEU A 59 5.28 -9.92 -3.78
CA LEU A 59 6.06 -10.85 -4.60
C LEU A 59 7.46 -10.30 -4.90
N LEU A 60 7.57 -9.01 -5.23
CA LEU A 60 8.82 -8.40 -5.67
C LEU A 60 9.74 -7.99 -4.51
N THR A 61 9.19 -7.80 -3.31
CA THR A 61 9.98 -7.58 -2.08
C THR A 61 10.38 -8.88 -1.38
N TYR A 62 9.69 -9.97 -1.64
CA TYR A 62 9.94 -11.35 -1.18
C TYR A 62 10.50 -11.47 0.24
N GLY A 63 9.96 -10.69 1.17
CA GLY A 63 10.32 -10.73 2.60
C GLY A 63 11.72 -10.19 2.93
N MET A 64 12.39 -9.55 1.96
CA MET A 64 13.76 -9.04 2.12
C MET A 64 13.91 -7.97 3.19
N GLU A 65 12.88 -7.20 3.48
CA GLU A 65 12.92 -6.22 4.56
C GLU A 65 13.10 -6.91 5.93
N THR A 66 12.37 -7.98 6.19
CA THR A 66 12.49 -8.75 7.44
C THR A 66 13.85 -9.46 7.50
N GLY A 67 14.28 -10.04 6.37
CA GLY A 67 15.61 -10.60 6.22
C GLY A 67 16.71 -9.58 6.51
N PHE A 68 16.63 -8.40 5.93
CA PHE A 68 17.56 -7.29 6.16
C PHE A 68 17.68 -6.95 7.64
N PHE A 69 16.57 -6.72 8.36
CA PHE A 69 16.60 -6.40 9.79
C PHE A 69 17.21 -7.53 10.64
N ARG A 70 16.95 -8.78 10.30
CA ARG A 70 17.53 -9.91 11.02
C ARG A 70 19.04 -9.96 10.88
N PHE A 71 19.56 -9.81 9.66
CA PHE A 71 20.98 -9.99 9.39
C PHE A 71 21.81 -8.75 9.70
N ILE A 72 21.30 -7.54 9.48
CA ILE A 72 22.03 -6.30 9.78
C ILE A 72 22.28 -6.10 11.30
N ASN A 73 21.43 -6.70 12.15
CA ASN A 73 21.59 -6.64 13.61
C ASN A 73 22.46 -7.74 14.19
N LYS A 74 22.93 -8.70 13.39
CA LYS A 74 23.90 -9.73 13.80
C LYS A 74 25.31 -9.14 13.87
N LYS A 75 25.65 -8.56 15.01
CA LYS A 75 26.88 -7.76 15.23
C LYS A 75 28.20 -8.52 15.10
N GLU A 76 28.22 -9.83 15.18
CA GLU A 76 29.45 -10.61 15.36
C GLU A 76 30.05 -11.19 14.06
N GLU A 77 29.30 -11.24 12.97
CA GLU A 77 29.72 -11.95 11.76
C GLU A 77 29.75 -11.12 10.47
N GLN A 78 29.16 -9.94 10.43
CA GLN A 78 28.96 -9.23 9.16
C GLN A 78 29.02 -7.71 9.27
N GLU A 79 29.68 -7.08 8.28
CA GLU A 79 29.67 -5.63 8.11
C GLU A 79 28.26 -5.18 7.69
N PRO A 80 27.58 -4.29 8.45
CA PRO A 80 26.22 -3.84 8.14
C PRO A 80 26.04 -3.31 6.72
N MET A 81 27.09 -2.68 6.18
CA MET A 81 27.05 -2.09 4.85
C MET A 81 27.07 -3.15 3.74
N ARG A 82 27.70 -4.30 3.96
CA ARG A 82 27.67 -5.44 3.00
C ARG A 82 26.28 -6.07 2.96
N VAL A 83 25.63 -6.21 4.13
CA VAL A 83 24.22 -6.68 4.20
C VAL A 83 23.32 -5.73 3.41
N TYR A 84 23.46 -4.42 3.64
CA TYR A 84 22.68 -3.41 2.93
C TYR A 84 22.87 -3.46 1.42
N ALA A 85 24.14 -3.47 0.98
CA ALA A 85 24.48 -3.55 -0.45
C ALA A 85 23.93 -4.82 -1.10
N SER A 86 24.10 -5.99 -0.47
CA SER A 86 23.68 -7.27 -1.02
C SER A 86 22.16 -7.32 -1.26
N VAL A 87 21.38 -6.84 -0.30
CA VAL A 87 19.92 -6.78 -0.43
C VAL A 87 19.49 -5.72 -1.46
N LEU A 88 20.14 -4.56 -1.45
CA LEU A 88 19.86 -3.47 -2.39
C LEU A 88 20.07 -3.90 -3.85
N TYR A 89 21.22 -4.51 -4.17
CA TYR A 89 21.50 -5.01 -5.52
C TYR A 89 20.58 -6.16 -5.93
N CYS A 90 20.22 -7.04 -4.99
CA CYS A 90 19.28 -8.12 -5.27
C CYS A 90 17.91 -7.56 -5.69
N LEU A 91 17.36 -6.60 -4.95
CA LEU A 91 16.09 -5.97 -5.29
C LEU A 91 16.19 -5.09 -6.56
N LEU A 92 17.30 -4.41 -6.78
CA LEU A 92 17.54 -3.70 -8.04
C LEU A 92 17.46 -4.66 -9.22
N GLY A 93 18.16 -5.79 -9.14
CA GLY A 93 18.20 -6.80 -10.20
C GLY A 93 16.81 -7.44 -10.44
N SER A 94 16.10 -7.83 -9.39
CA SER A 94 14.77 -8.44 -9.52
C SER A 94 13.73 -7.42 -10.02
N SER A 95 13.77 -6.16 -9.58
CA SER A 95 12.90 -5.08 -10.06
C SER A 95 13.16 -4.74 -11.53
N ALA A 96 14.43 -4.69 -11.93
CA ALA A 96 14.80 -4.47 -13.32
C ALA A 96 14.33 -5.63 -14.23
N LEU A 97 14.56 -6.87 -13.80
CA LEU A 97 14.11 -8.07 -14.53
C LEU A 97 12.58 -8.09 -14.68
N PHE A 98 11.86 -7.79 -13.59
CA PHE A 98 10.40 -7.68 -13.60
C PHE A 98 9.93 -6.60 -14.58
N SER A 99 10.54 -5.41 -14.55
CA SER A 99 10.20 -4.33 -15.49
C SER A 99 10.42 -4.75 -16.93
N VAL A 100 11.58 -5.33 -17.24
CA VAL A 100 11.87 -5.81 -18.61
C VAL A 100 10.86 -6.88 -19.05
N ALA A 101 10.53 -7.82 -18.18
CA ALA A 101 9.56 -8.88 -18.49
C ALA A 101 8.15 -8.30 -18.76
N VAL A 102 7.67 -7.37 -17.89
CA VAL A 102 6.35 -6.77 -18.07
C VAL A 102 6.31 -5.90 -19.32
N PHE A 103 7.33 -5.07 -19.59
CA PHE A 103 7.34 -4.24 -20.80
C PHE A 103 7.48 -5.06 -22.09
N ALA A 104 8.23 -6.17 -22.07
CA ALA A 104 8.33 -7.08 -23.21
C ALA A 104 7.00 -7.80 -23.52
N LEU A 105 6.22 -8.10 -22.49
CA LEU A 105 4.93 -8.81 -22.60
C LEU A 105 3.72 -7.88 -22.47
N LEU A 106 3.93 -6.56 -22.50
CA LEU A 106 2.91 -5.55 -22.19
C LEU A 106 1.61 -5.72 -22.98
N PRO A 107 1.61 -5.92 -24.32
CA PRO A 107 0.37 -6.12 -25.07
C PRO A 107 -0.39 -7.36 -24.64
N SER A 108 0.32 -8.47 -24.39
CA SER A 108 -0.29 -9.74 -23.98
C SER A 108 -0.89 -9.66 -22.57
N ILE A 109 -0.18 -9.04 -21.64
CA ILE A 109 -0.64 -8.87 -20.25
C ILE A 109 -1.85 -7.94 -20.22
N SER A 110 -1.80 -6.81 -20.95
CA SER A 110 -2.90 -5.83 -20.99
C SER A 110 -4.15 -6.44 -21.59
N ALA A 111 -4.04 -7.18 -22.70
CA ALA A 111 -5.17 -7.88 -23.32
C ALA A 111 -5.75 -8.94 -22.37
N GLY A 112 -4.90 -9.75 -21.71
CA GLY A 112 -5.33 -10.79 -20.78
C GLY A 112 -6.05 -10.24 -19.53
N LEU A 113 -5.69 -9.04 -19.08
CA LEU A 113 -6.32 -8.37 -17.95
C LEU A 113 -7.55 -7.53 -18.34
N GLY A 114 -7.85 -7.40 -19.64
CA GLY A 114 -8.97 -6.60 -20.15
C GLY A 114 -8.64 -5.10 -20.29
N TYR A 115 -7.35 -4.74 -20.34
CA TYR A 115 -6.86 -3.36 -20.54
C TYR A 115 -6.13 -3.19 -21.87
N GLY A 116 -6.55 -3.92 -22.92
CA GLY A 116 -5.93 -3.88 -24.24
C GLY A 116 -5.92 -2.50 -24.88
N ASP A 117 -6.96 -1.69 -24.63
CA ASP A 117 -7.09 -0.32 -25.14
C ASP A 117 -6.19 0.69 -24.38
N HIS A 118 -5.78 0.35 -23.17
CA HIS A 118 -4.96 1.20 -22.29
C HIS A 118 -3.77 0.44 -21.68
N PRO A 119 -2.86 -0.12 -22.51
CA PRO A 119 -1.71 -0.87 -22.02
C PRO A 119 -0.77 -0.03 -21.14
N GLU A 120 -0.79 1.28 -21.32
CA GLU A 120 0.01 2.22 -20.52
C GLU A 120 -0.33 2.17 -19.03
N TYR A 121 -1.55 1.82 -18.61
CA TYR A 121 -1.91 1.66 -17.20
C TYR A 121 -1.08 0.54 -16.55
N ILE A 122 -0.97 -0.60 -17.26
CA ILE A 122 -0.15 -1.73 -16.80
C ILE A 122 1.33 -1.36 -16.75
N GLY A 123 1.83 -0.65 -17.79
CA GLY A 123 3.22 -0.17 -17.82
C GLY A 123 3.55 0.77 -16.65
N MET A 124 2.68 1.74 -16.38
CA MET A 124 2.85 2.67 -15.25
C MET A 124 2.83 1.93 -13.91
N MET A 125 1.88 1.00 -13.72
CA MET A 125 1.78 0.22 -12.48
C MET A 125 2.99 -0.69 -12.29
N ALA A 126 3.51 -1.33 -13.34
CA ALA A 126 4.73 -2.12 -13.28
C ALA A 126 5.94 -1.26 -12.87
N GLY A 127 6.08 -0.07 -13.44
CA GLY A 127 7.12 0.89 -13.05
C GLY A 127 7.02 1.31 -11.58
N ILE A 128 5.81 1.64 -11.12
CA ILE A 128 5.55 1.98 -9.71
C ILE A 128 5.95 0.83 -8.78
N VAL A 129 5.48 -0.40 -9.07
CA VAL A 129 5.79 -1.59 -8.25
C VAL A 129 7.28 -1.86 -8.19
N ALA A 130 7.98 -1.77 -9.34
CA ALA A 130 9.42 -2.01 -9.41
C ALA A 130 10.22 -1.01 -8.57
N VAL A 131 9.88 0.28 -8.66
CA VAL A 131 10.55 1.34 -7.90
C VAL A 131 10.19 1.25 -6.42
N ASP A 132 8.94 1.01 -6.06
CA ASP A 132 8.50 0.89 -4.66
C ASP A 132 9.12 -0.33 -3.98
N ALA A 133 9.22 -1.47 -4.68
CA ALA A 133 9.93 -2.65 -4.18
C ALA A 133 11.40 -2.36 -3.92
N PHE A 134 12.08 -1.67 -4.84
CA PHE A 134 13.46 -1.25 -4.64
C PHE A 134 13.60 -0.29 -3.45
N CYS A 135 12.70 0.70 -3.33
CA CYS A 135 12.73 1.71 -2.27
C CYS A 135 12.46 1.14 -0.87
N CYS A 136 11.91 -0.09 -0.74
CA CYS A 136 11.63 -0.65 0.58
C CYS A 136 12.90 -0.82 1.43
N ILE A 137 14.04 -1.14 0.82
CA ILE A 137 15.32 -1.32 1.52
C ILE A 137 15.99 -0.01 1.93
N PRO A 138 16.08 1.05 1.10
CA PRO A 138 16.45 2.38 1.58
C PRO A 138 15.61 2.89 2.75
N PHE A 139 14.30 2.67 2.71
CA PHE A 139 13.43 2.98 3.87
C PHE A 139 13.74 2.12 5.11
N ALA A 140 14.00 0.83 4.93
CA ALA A 140 14.44 -0.06 6.02
C ALA A 140 15.79 0.40 6.61
N TYR A 141 16.72 0.84 5.77
CA TYR A 141 18.01 1.38 6.19
C TYR A 141 17.87 2.69 7.00
N LEU A 142 16.97 3.59 6.61
CA LEU A 142 16.64 4.78 7.41
C LEU A 142 16.14 4.41 8.81
N ARG A 143 15.31 3.37 8.92
CA ARG A 143 14.83 2.85 10.23
C ARG A 143 15.97 2.23 11.03
N TYR A 144 16.85 1.43 10.40
CA TYR A 144 18.04 0.89 11.05
C TYR A 144 18.96 1.98 11.61
N LYS A 145 19.14 3.07 10.86
CA LYS A 145 19.94 4.23 11.27
C LYS A 145 19.24 5.14 12.32
N GLY A 146 18.02 4.86 12.72
CA GLY A 146 17.24 5.68 13.65
C GLY A 146 16.86 7.06 13.08
N LYS A 147 16.84 7.22 11.74
CA LYS A 147 16.46 8.48 11.07
C LYS A 147 14.94 8.62 10.91
N ALA A 148 14.19 8.51 12.03
CA ALA A 148 12.74 8.47 12.02
C ALA A 148 12.10 9.67 11.33
N TRP A 149 12.59 10.89 11.59
CA TRP A 149 12.05 12.12 10.99
C TRP A 149 12.26 12.18 9.47
N ARG A 150 13.42 11.70 8.97
CA ARG A 150 13.67 11.64 7.54
C ARG A 150 12.76 10.62 6.85
N PHE A 151 12.59 9.44 7.47
CA PHE A 151 11.63 8.44 7.00
C PHE A 151 10.21 9.01 6.93
N ALA A 152 9.72 9.57 8.04
CA ALA A 152 8.37 10.15 8.12
C ALA A 152 8.20 11.33 7.14
N GLY A 153 9.20 12.20 7.05
CA GLY A 153 9.18 13.36 6.14
C GLY A 153 9.04 12.94 4.68
N ILE A 154 9.85 11.98 4.21
CA ILE A 154 9.76 11.48 2.83
C ILE A 154 8.40 10.81 2.58
N LYS A 155 7.93 9.97 3.51
CA LYS A 155 6.62 9.30 3.37
C LYS A 155 5.46 10.28 3.33
N LEU A 156 5.40 11.25 4.24
CA LEU A 156 4.35 12.25 4.27
C LEU A 156 4.40 13.18 3.06
N LEU A 157 5.59 13.62 2.66
CA LEU A 157 5.76 14.43 1.46
C LEU A 157 5.27 13.69 0.21
N SER A 158 5.60 12.40 0.07
CA SER A 158 5.10 11.58 -1.04
C SER A 158 3.58 11.53 -1.07
N ILE A 159 2.92 11.34 0.08
CA ILE A 159 1.46 11.27 0.15
C ILE A 159 0.83 12.62 -0.17
N ILE A 160 1.35 13.70 0.40
CA ILE A 160 0.86 15.06 0.13
C ILE A 160 1.02 15.40 -1.35
N LEU A 161 2.16 15.07 -1.93
CA LEU A 161 2.43 15.28 -3.36
C LEU A 161 1.45 14.48 -4.23
N ASN A 162 1.19 13.21 -3.88
CA ASN A 162 0.21 12.39 -4.58
C ASN A 162 -1.18 13.02 -4.55
N ILE A 163 -1.61 13.53 -3.39
CA ILE A 163 -2.90 14.21 -3.24
C ILE A 163 -2.94 15.48 -4.11
N ILE A 164 -1.89 16.31 -4.05
CA ILE A 164 -1.81 17.54 -4.83
C ILE A 164 -1.87 17.25 -6.33
N LEU A 165 -1.11 16.25 -6.80
CA LEU A 165 -1.12 15.86 -8.21
C LEU A 165 -2.48 15.30 -8.65
N ASN A 166 -3.14 14.51 -7.81
CA ASN A 166 -4.50 14.03 -8.12
C ASN A 166 -5.51 15.19 -8.20
N ILE A 167 -5.48 16.14 -7.26
CA ILE A 167 -6.31 17.35 -7.33
C ILE A 167 -5.98 18.16 -8.58
N PHE A 168 -4.71 18.32 -8.90
CA PHE A 168 -4.27 19.06 -10.08
C PHE A 168 -4.80 18.42 -11.37
N PHE A 169 -4.56 17.13 -11.59
CA PHE A 169 -4.96 16.46 -12.83
C PHE A 169 -6.47 16.23 -12.94
N LEU A 170 -7.16 15.95 -11.84
CA LEU A 170 -8.58 15.56 -11.88
C LEU A 170 -9.55 16.72 -11.63
N ILE A 171 -9.10 17.83 -11.03
CA ILE A 171 -9.96 18.97 -10.74
C ILE A 171 -9.45 20.24 -11.45
N THR A 172 -8.15 20.58 -11.25
CA THR A 172 -7.62 21.84 -11.76
C THR A 172 -7.46 21.81 -13.28
N CYS A 173 -6.93 20.73 -13.85
CA CYS A 173 -6.76 20.61 -15.31
C CYS A 173 -8.09 20.62 -16.08
N PRO A 174 -9.16 19.89 -15.69
CA PRO A 174 -10.46 20.00 -16.33
C PRO A 174 -11.02 21.44 -16.30
N TRP A 175 -10.89 22.10 -15.15
CA TRP A 175 -11.32 23.50 -15.03
C TRP A 175 -10.51 24.43 -15.95
N LEU A 176 -9.19 24.27 -16.00
CA LEU A 176 -8.31 25.03 -16.90
C LEU A 176 -8.61 24.73 -18.37
N HIS A 177 -8.89 23.48 -18.73
CA HIS A 177 -9.21 23.10 -20.10
C HIS A 177 -10.50 23.75 -20.59
N THR A 178 -11.48 23.92 -19.70
CA THR A 178 -12.74 24.59 -20.02
C THR A 178 -12.56 26.11 -20.22
N HIS A 179 -11.67 26.74 -19.46
CA HIS A 179 -11.50 28.20 -19.47
C HIS A 179 -10.32 28.67 -20.33
N TYR A 180 -9.25 27.88 -20.41
CA TYR A 180 -7.98 28.20 -21.09
C TYR A 180 -7.43 26.98 -21.83
N PRO A 181 -8.13 26.44 -22.85
CA PRO A 181 -7.75 25.20 -23.52
C PRO A 181 -6.35 25.26 -24.15
N GLU A 182 -5.98 26.40 -24.73
CA GLU A 182 -4.67 26.56 -25.39
C GLU A 182 -3.47 26.42 -24.43
N ALA A 183 -3.67 26.73 -23.14
CA ALA A 183 -2.59 26.71 -22.15
C ALA A 183 -2.18 25.29 -21.76
N ILE A 184 -3.09 24.30 -21.79
CA ILE A 184 -2.84 22.98 -21.25
C ILE A 184 -3.05 21.81 -22.23
N SER A 185 -3.63 22.06 -23.43
CA SER A 185 -3.91 21.01 -24.44
C SER A 185 -2.64 20.25 -24.92
N TRP A 186 -1.46 20.81 -24.69
CA TRP A 186 -0.19 20.15 -25.04
C TRP A 186 0.15 18.96 -24.11
N PHE A 187 -0.36 18.89 -22.87
CA PHE A 187 -0.11 17.80 -21.92
C PHE A 187 -1.37 17.16 -21.34
N TYR A 188 -2.50 17.88 -21.37
CA TYR A 188 -3.75 17.41 -20.78
C TYR A 188 -4.75 16.97 -21.84
N ARG A 189 -5.29 15.75 -21.68
CA ARG A 189 -6.34 15.17 -22.53
C ARG A 189 -7.55 14.83 -21.66
N PRO A 190 -8.73 15.42 -21.87
CA PRO A 190 -9.92 15.14 -21.08
C PRO A 190 -10.32 13.67 -21.04
N ASP A 191 -10.16 12.96 -22.19
CA ASP A 191 -10.55 11.57 -22.35
C ASP A 191 -9.64 10.56 -21.60
N TYR A 192 -8.48 11.03 -21.10
CA TYR A 192 -7.54 10.15 -20.41
C TYR A 192 -7.97 9.79 -18.97
N GLY A 193 -8.87 10.56 -18.37
CA GLY A 193 -9.61 10.29 -17.14
C GLY A 193 -8.80 9.60 -16.03
N VAL A 194 -9.09 8.34 -15.80
CA VAL A 194 -8.46 7.52 -14.76
C VAL A 194 -6.94 7.38 -14.91
N GLY A 195 -6.41 7.51 -16.12
CA GLY A 195 -4.97 7.42 -16.39
C GLY A 195 -4.15 8.44 -15.60
N TYR A 196 -4.72 9.62 -15.31
CA TYR A 196 -4.06 10.64 -14.50
C TYR A 196 -3.83 10.23 -13.04
N VAL A 197 -4.62 9.32 -12.49
CA VAL A 197 -4.38 8.72 -11.17
C VAL A 197 -3.05 7.97 -11.17
N PHE A 198 -2.78 7.20 -12.23
CA PHE A 198 -1.54 6.45 -12.38
C PHE A 198 -0.36 7.36 -12.68
N VAL A 199 -0.54 8.39 -13.52
CA VAL A 199 0.46 9.43 -13.78
C VAL A 199 0.89 10.11 -12.48
N ALA A 200 -0.06 10.53 -11.64
CA ALA A 200 0.24 11.14 -10.34
C ALA A 200 1.06 10.21 -9.43
N ASN A 201 0.74 8.91 -9.44
CA ASN A 201 1.51 7.90 -8.70
C ASN A 201 2.93 7.72 -9.25
N VAL A 202 3.12 7.65 -10.58
CA VAL A 202 4.45 7.56 -11.20
C VAL A 202 5.32 8.74 -10.77
N PHE A 203 4.81 9.97 -10.90
CA PHE A 203 5.56 11.16 -10.47
C PHE A 203 5.92 11.11 -8.98
N THR A 204 4.98 10.72 -8.14
CA THR A 204 5.20 10.60 -6.69
C THR A 204 6.27 9.56 -6.37
N THR A 205 6.22 8.40 -7.00
CA THR A 205 7.19 7.32 -6.81
C THR A 205 8.58 7.72 -7.29
N LEU A 206 8.69 8.39 -8.44
CA LEU A 206 9.97 8.89 -8.95
C LEU A 206 10.57 9.96 -8.03
N ILE A 207 9.77 10.90 -7.53
CA ILE A 207 10.24 11.91 -6.57
C ILE A 207 10.68 11.25 -5.27
N THR A 208 9.96 10.23 -4.79
CA THR A 208 10.35 9.44 -3.62
C THR A 208 11.71 8.77 -3.83
N LEU A 209 11.93 8.17 -4.99
CA LEU A 209 13.22 7.58 -5.36
C LEU A 209 14.34 8.64 -5.35
N LEU A 210 14.10 9.81 -5.95
CA LEU A 210 15.07 10.91 -5.97
C LEU A 210 15.45 11.38 -4.56
N LEU A 211 14.47 11.49 -3.66
CA LEU A 211 14.70 11.87 -2.26
C LEU A 211 15.50 10.82 -1.47
N LEU A 212 15.43 9.55 -1.87
CA LEU A 212 16.17 8.45 -1.27
C LEU A 212 17.59 8.27 -1.83
N ILE A 213 17.96 8.93 -2.93
CA ILE A 213 19.30 8.80 -3.55
C ILE A 213 20.43 8.93 -2.52
N PRO A 214 20.45 9.93 -1.60
CA PRO A 214 21.52 10.06 -0.62
C PRO A 214 21.66 8.87 0.32
N ASP A 215 20.57 8.12 0.54
CA ASP A 215 20.58 6.92 1.39
C ASP A 215 20.87 5.64 0.59
N ILE A 216 20.67 5.66 -0.73
CA ILE A 216 20.99 4.58 -1.69
C ILE A 216 22.49 4.58 -2.03
N LEU A 217 23.09 5.73 -2.26
CA LEU A 217 24.50 5.85 -2.70
C LEU A 217 25.51 5.10 -1.83
N PRO A 218 25.43 5.10 -0.47
CA PRO A 218 26.34 4.33 0.35
C PRO A 218 26.24 2.80 0.10
N GLY A 219 25.04 2.31 -0.18
CA GLY A 219 24.82 0.90 -0.52
C GLY A 219 25.39 0.50 -1.87
N ILE A 220 25.25 1.38 -2.89
CA ILE A 220 25.80 1.14 -4.23
C ILE A 220 27.35 1.10 -4.21
N ARG A 221 27.98 1.87 -3.33
CA ARG A 221 29.44 1.93 -3.21
C ARG A 221 30.04 0.77 -2.39
N ALA A 222 29.21 0.02 -1.68
CA ALA A 222 29.67 -1.06 -0.82
C ALA A 222 29.76 -2.38 -1.58
N LYS A 223 30.57 -3.31 -1.06
CA LYS A 223 30.77 -4.63 -1.67
C LYS A 223 29.58 -5.54 -1.36
N VAL A 224 29.14 -6.26 -2.38
CA VAL A 224 28.13 -7.32 -2.27
C VAL A 224 28.76 -8.59 -1.71
N ASP A 225 28.06 -9.27 -0.82
CA ASP A 225 28.44 -10.57 -0.29
C ASP A 225 27.40 -11.63 -0.67
N GLY A 226 27.74 -12.50 -1.60
CA GLY A 226 26.85 -13.54 -2.09
C GLY A 226 26.49 -14.59 -1.05
N THR A 227 27.37 -14.83 -0.06
CA THR A 227 27.11 -15.79 1.03
C THR A 227 26.03 -15.26 1.95
N VAL A 228 26.16 -14.00 2.32
CA VAL A 228 25.17 -13.30 3.12
C VAL A 228 23.84 -13.23 2.39
N LEU A 229 23.85 -12.87 1.10
CA LEU A 229 22.64 -12.80 0.28
C LEU A 229 21.92 -14.16 0.23
N LYS A 230 22.65 -15.27 0.03
CA LYS A 230 22.06 -16.62 0.02
C LYS A 230 21.39 -16.97 1.35
N GLN A 231 21.99 -16.59 2.47
CA GLN A 231 21.41 -16.81 3.80
C GLN A 231 20.13 -15.98 3.99
N ILE A 232 20.15 -14.71 3.57
CA ILE A 232 18.98 -13.82 3.64
C ILE A 232 17.84 -14.36 2.78
N LEU A 233 18.12 -14.75 1.54
CA LEU A 233 17.12 -15.34 0.62
C LEU A 233 16.47 -16.60 1.21
N ARG A 234 17.30 -17.51 1.76
CA ARG A 234 16.79 -18.72 2.40
C ARG A 234 15.88 -18.42 3.58
N TYR A 235 16.19 -17.39 4.35
CA TYR A 235 15.35 -16.93 5.47
C TYR A 235 14.09 -16.22 5.02
N SER A 236 14.17 -15.41 3.95
CA SER A 236 13.06 -14.60 3.43
C SER A 236 12.02 -15.43 2.67
N PHE A 237 12.40 -16.57 2.11
CA PHE A 237 11.49 -17.40 1.31
C PHE A 237 10.24 -17.89 2.07
N PRO A 238 10.31 -18.43 3.29
CA PRO A 238 9.11 -18.75 4.07
C PRO A 238 8.26 -17.51 4.39
N ILE A 239 8.89 -16.36 4.60
CA ILE A 239 8.20 -15.08 4.86
C ILE A 239 7.43 -14.60 3.62
N LEU A 240 7.99 -14.82 2.42
CA LEU A 240 7.31 -14.56 1.16
C LEU A 240 6.00 -15.36 1.06
N ILE A 241 6.03 -16.67 1.37
CA ILE A 241 4.82 -17.52 1.32
C ILE A 241 3.73 -16.98 2.25
N LEU A 242 4.11 -16.64 3.48
CA LEU A 242 3.18 -16.01 4.45
C LEU A 242 2.68 -14.65 3.95
N GLY A 243 3.55 -13.85 3.37
CA GLY A 243 3.20 -12.55 2.79
C GLY A 243 2.21 -12.68 1.64
N ILE A 244 2.43 -13.63 0.72
CA ILE A 244 1.51 -13.91 -0.39
C ILE A 244 0.13 -14.33 0.14
N ALA A 245 0.10 -15.28 1.08
CA ALA A 245 -1.17 -15.73 1.67
C ALA A 245 -1.93 -14.58 2.35
N GLY A 246 -1.21 -13.72 3.10
CA GLY A 246 -1.79 -12.56 3.75
C GLY A 246 -2.33 -11.51 2.78
N ILE A 247 -1.54 -11.10 1.77
CA ILE A 247 -1.98 -10.08 0.82
C ILE A 247 -3.06 -10.59 -0.12
N PHE A 248 -2.98 -11.86 -0.54
CA PHE A 248 -3.99 -12.47 -1.38
C PHE A 248 -5.35 -12.50 -0.67
N ASN A 249 -5.39 -12.83 0.61
CA ASN A 249 -6.62 -12.77 1.41
C ASN A 249 -7.24 -11.36 1.43
N GLN A 250 -6.44 -10.29 1.37
CA GLN A 250 -6.92 -8.90 1.37
C GLN A 250 -7.31 -8.36 -0.02
N THR A 251 -6.79 -8.97 -1.09
CA THR A 251 -6.91 -8.41 -2.45
C THR A 251 -7.53 -9.36 -3.46
N ALA A 252 -7.74 -10.64 -3.11
CA ALA A 252 -8.28 -11.65 -4.01
C ALA A 252 -9.64 -11.24 -4.60
N ASP A 253 -10.49 -10.66 -3.77
CA ASP A 253 -11.79 -10.10 -4.17
C ASP A 253 -11.64 -9.06 -5.29
N LYS A 254 -10.67 -8.17 -5.19
CA LYS A 254 -10.44 -7.08 -6.15
C LYS A 254 -9.74 -7.55 -7.42
N ILE A 255 -8.86 -8.55 -7.28
CA ILE A 255 -8.08 -9.13 -8.39
C ILE A 255 -8.95 -10.07 -9.22
N LEU A 256 -9.71 -10.96 -8.55
CA LEU A 256 -10.46 -12.02 -9.23
C LEU A 256 -11.81 -11.55 -9.75
N PHE A 257 -12.38 -10.49 -9.20
CA PHE A 257 -13.71 -10.01 -9.54
C PHE A 257 -13.93 -9.81 -11.05
N PRO A 258 -13.02 -9.16 -11.82
CA PRO A 258 -13.23 -8.97 -13.26
C PRO A 258 -13.22 -10.27 -14.07
N PHE A 259 -12.69 -11.36 -13.52
CA PHE A 259 -12.67 -12.67 -14.21
C PHE A 259 -13.96 -13.49 -14.00
N LEU A 260 -14.85 -13.03 -13.10
CA LEU A 260 -16.13 -13.69 -12.85
C LEU A 260 -17.22 -13.30 -13.87
N PHE A 261 -16.94 -12.30 -14.71
CA PHE A 261 -17.87 -11.77 -15.71
C PHE A 261 -17.27 -11.83 -17.09
N ASP A 262 -18.10 -12.13 -18.09
CA ASP A 262 -17.69 -12.11 -19.51
C ASP A 262 -17.53 -10.67 -20.00
N ASP A 263 -18.44 -9.79 -19.60
CA ASP A 263 -18.39 -8.35 -19.89
C ASP A 263 -17.45 -7.63 -18.90
N LYS A 264 -16.32 -7.17 -19.42
CA LYS A 264 -15.28 -6.50 -18.63
C LYS A 264 -15.67 -5.08 -18.19
N GLU A 265 -16.46 -4.39 -19.01
CA GLU A 265 -16.95 -3.05 -18.67
C GLU A 265 -17.92 -3.12 -17.49
N TYR A 266 -18.92 -4.00 -17.58
CA TYR A 266 -19.83 -4.27 -16.48
C TYR A 266 -19.10 -4.75 -15.21
N ALA A 267 -18.11 -5.62 -15.36
CA ALA A 267 -17.29 -6.10 -14.23
C ALA A 267 -16.56 -4.95 -13.52
N ASN A 268 -15.95 -4.03 -14.29
CA ASN A 268 -15.27 -2.86 -13.72
C ASN A 268 -16.26 -1.90 -13.03
N GLU A 269 -17.45 -1.69 -13.59
CA GLU A 269 -18.50 -0.89 -12.93
C GLU A 269 -18.89 -1.47 -11.58
N GLN A 270 -19.19 -2.76 -11.53
CA GLN A 270 -19.55 -3.45 -10.28
C GLN A 270 -18.40 -3.47 -9.28
N LEU A 271 -17.17 -3.67 -9.76
CA LEU A 271 -15.97 -3.62 -8.91
C LEU A 271 -15.74 -2.20 -8.34
N GLY A 272 -16.04 -1.17 -9.12
CA GLY A 272 -15.98 0.21 -8.65
C GLY A 272 -16.97 0.48 -7.51
N ILE A 273 -18.21 0.05 -7.70
CA ILE A 273 -19.27 0.15 -6.68
C ILE A 273 -18.85 -0.60 -5.40
N TYR A 274 -18.37 -1.84 -5.56
CA TYR A 274 -17.84 -2.64 -4.45
C TYR A 274 -16.68 -1.94 -3.76
N GLY A 275 -15.65 -1.54 -4.51
CA GLY A 275 -14.42 -0.93 -4.00
C GLY A 275 -14.66 0.38 -3.26
N ALA A 276 -15.60 1.21 -3.73
CA ALA A 276 -15.98 2.46 -3.05
C ALA A 276 -16.66 2.18 -1.70
N CYS A 277 -17.62 1.26 -1.67
CA CYS A 277 -18.31 0.88 -0.43
C CYS A 277 -17.40 0.14 0.55
N PHE A 278 -16.45 -0.67 0.05
CA PHE A 278 -15.39 -1.27 0.86
C PHE A 278 -14.62 -0.22 1.68
N LYS A 279 -14.41 0.97 1.13
CA LYS A 279 -13.70 2.05 1.84
C LYS A 279 -14.44 2.59 3.06
N ILE A 280 -15.77 2.46 3.12
CA ILE A 280 -16.54 2.77 4.33
C ILE A 280 -16.21 1.72 5.42
N ALA A 281 -16.09 0.45 5.06
CA ALA A 281 -15.74 -0.63 5.98
C ALA A 281 -14.30 -0.58 6.49
N VAL A 282 -13.39 0.15 5.83
CA VAL A 282 -11.97 0.31 6.22
C VAL A 282 -11.81 0.85 7.65
N VAL A 283 -12.80 1.51 8.21
CA VAL A 283 -12.80 1.93 9.63
C VAL A 283 -12.59 0.72 10.55
N MET A 284 -13.18 -0.45 10.24
CA MET A 284 -12.95 -1.69 10.99
C MET A 284 -11.49 -2.17 10.85
N VAL A 285 -10.93 -2.11 9.64
CA VAL A 285 -9.52 -2.45 9.38
C VAL A 285 -8.58 -1.57 10.21
N MET A 286 -8.86 -0.27 10.28
CA MET A 286 -8.06 0.67 11.07
C MET A 286 -8.12 0.33 12.57
N PHE A 287 -9.29 -0.04 13.07
CA PHE A 287 -9.46 -0.44 14.45
C PHE A 287 -8.71 -1.75 14.76
N THR A 288 -8.89 -2.79 13.97
CA THR A 288 -8.22 -4.09 14.17
C THR A 288 -6.70 -3.94 14.13
N GLN A 289 -6.17 -3.11 13.23
CA GLN A 289 -4.74 -2.82 13.18
C GLN A 289 -4.25 -2.03 14.40
N ALA A 290 -4.99 -1.00 14.83
CA ALA A 290 -4.63 -0.22 16.03
C ALA A 290 -4.63 -1.11 17.28
N PHE A 291 -5.63 -1.99 17.41
CA PHE A 291 -5.69 -2.96 18.50
C PHE A 291 -4.50 -3.92 18.45
N ARG A 292 -4.15 -4.46 17.28
CA ARG A 292 -2.99 -5.35 17.10
C ARG A 292 -1.69 -4.68 17.55
N TYR A 293 -1.43 -3.44 17.14
CA TYR A 293 -0.24 -2.69 17.57
C TYR A 293 -0.16 -2.50 19.09
N ALA A 294 -1.30 -2.31 19.75
CA ALA A 294 -1.34 -2.18 21.21
C ALA A 294 -1.21 -3.54 21.92
N TYR A 295 -1.75 -4.59 21.35
CA TYR A 295 -1.86 -5.91 21.97
C TYR A 295 -0.59 -6.76 21.80
N GLU A 296 0.11 -6.69 20.67
CA GLU A 296 1.33 -7.47 20.41
C GLU A 296 2.41 -7.29 21.50
N PRO A 297 2.80 -6.07 21.91
CA PRO A 297 3.77 -5.89 22.98
C PRO A 297 3.31 -6.46 24.32
N PHE A 298 2.01 -6.41 24.58
CA PHE A 298 1.41 -6.93 25.81
C PHE A 298 1.53 -8.46 25.89
N ILE A 299 1.29 -9.18 24.77
CA ILE A 299 1.45 -10.62 24.70
C ILE A 299 2.91 -11.02 24.99
N PHE A 300 3.86 -10.39 24.31
CA PHE A 300 5.27 -10.71 24.45
C PHE A 300 5.85 -10.39 25.84
N ALA A 301 5.32 -9.37 26.52
CA ALA A 301 5.73 -9.01 27.87
C ALA A 301 5.27 -10.01 28.93
N LYS A 302 4.08 -10.60 28.76
CA LYS A 302 3.45 -11.51 29.73
C LYS A 302 3.77 -13.01 29.54
N ASN A 303 4.45 -13.41 28.48
CA ASN A 303 4.66 -14.82 28.09
C ASN A 303 5.40 -15.72 29.11
N LYS A 304 5.61 -15.24 30.33
CA LYS A 304 6.37 -15.94 31.39
C LYS A 304 5.56 -16.25 32.67
N SER A 305 4.23 -16.02 32.70
CA SER A 305 3.40 -16.25 33.89
C SER A 305 2.12 -17.05 33.58
N ASP A 306 1.66 -17.88 34.54
CA ASP A 306 0.45 -18.71 34.44
C ASP A 306 -0.87 -17.91 34.31
N ASP A 307 -0.84 -16.61 34.54
CA ASP A 307 -2.00 -15.70 34.51
C ASP A 307 -2.37 -15.21 33.08
N ASN A 308 -1.71 -15.77 32.05
CA ASN A 308 -1.82 -15.31 30.66
C ASN A 308 -3.19 -15.56 30.05
N LYS A 309 -3.82 -16.71 30.34
CA LYS A 309 -5.12 -17.09 29.76
C LYS A 309 -6.23 -16.11 30.12
N LYS A 310 -6.24 -15.63 31.36
CA LYS A 310 -7.22 -14.65 31.84
C LYS A 310 -7.04 -13.30 31.14
N ALA A 311 -5.77 -12.85 31.03
CA ALA A 311 -5.44 -11.60 30.34
C ALA A 311 -5.80 -11.64 28.84
N TYR A 312 -5.58 -12.78 28.17
CA TYR A 312 -5.97 -12.96 26.76
C TYR A 312 -7.49 -13.00 26.59
N SER A 313 -8.21 -13.67 27.50
CA SER A 313 -9.67 -13.69 27.51
C SER A 313 -10.27 -12.29 27.70
N GLU A 314 -9.71 -11.51 28.62
CA GLU A 314 -10.15 -10.12 28.84
C GLU A 314 -9.86 -9.23 27.63
N ALA A 315 -8.69 -9.33 27.04
CA ALA A 315 -8.34 -8.56 25.84
C ALA A 315 -9.28 -8.91 24.67
N MET A 316 -9.56 -10.20 24.44
CA MET A 316 -10.50 -10.65 23.41
C MET A 316 -11.92 -10.14 23.68
N LYS A 317 -12.38 -10.17 24.94
CA LYS A 317 -13.68 -9.63 25.31
C LYS A 317 -13.81 -8.15 24.94
N TYR A 318 -12.82 -7.32 25.31
CA TYR A 318 -12.84 -5.90 24.99
C TYR A 318 -12.72 -5.66 23.49
N PHE A 319 -11.89 -6.43 22.79
CA PHE A 319 -11.79 -6.37 21.33
C PHE A 319 -13.16 -6.56 20.68
N ILE A 320 -13.88 -7.64 21.06
CA ILE A 320 -15.21 -7.93 20.50
C ILE A 320 -16.20 -6.81 20.82
N ILE A 321 -16.22 -6.32 22.07
CA ILE A 321 -17.12 -5.23 22.48
C ILE A 321 -16.88 -3.98 21.63
N PHE A 322 -15.63 -3.51 21.50
CA PHE A 322 -15.33 -2.32 20.73
C PHE A 322 -15.58 -2.52 19.23
N ALA A 323 -15.24 -3.69 18.68
CA ALA A 323 -15.51 -4.01 17.30
C ALA A 323 -17.00 -4.01 16.98
N LEU A 324 -17.85 -4.59 17.85
CA LEU A 324 -19.30 -4.53 17.70
C LEU A 324 -19.85 -3.10 17.85
N PHE A 325 -19.27 -2.31 18.73
CA PHE A 325 -19.63 -0.89 18.86
C PHE A 325 -19.36 -0.11 17.57
N ILE A 326 -18.20 -0.36 16.95
CA ILE A 326 -17.84 0.27 15.66
C ILE A 326 -18.78 -0.22 14.55
N PHE A 327 -19.06 -1.54 14.51
CA PHE A 327 -20.00 -2.12 13.58
C PHE A 327 -21.38 -1.47 13.68
N LEU A 328 -21.95 -1.42 14.89
CA LEU A 328 -23.25 -0.80 15.15
C LEU A 328 -23.22 0.70 14.80
N GLY A 329 -22.16 1.41 15.16
CA GLY A 329 -21.97 2.82 14.83
C GLY A 329 -22.02 3.07 13.31
N VAL A 330 -21.28 2.27 12.53
CA VAL A 330 -21.32 2.38 11.06
C VAL A 330 -22.69 2.05 10.51
N MET A 331 -23.39 1.02 11.04
CA MET A 331 -24.71 0.65 10.57
C MET A 331 -25.77 1.69 10.91
N PHE A 332 -25.75 2.25 12.11
CA PHE A 332 -26.70 3.32 12.51
C PHE A 332 -26.51 4.60 11.70
N TYR A 333 -25.26 4.92 11.36
CA TYR A 333 -24.93 6.14 10.63
C TYR A 333 -24.68 5.90 9.13
N ILE A 334 -25.07 4.76 8.58
CA ILE A 334 -24.84 4.40 7.17
C ILE A 334 -25.47 5.42 6.23
N ASP A 335 -26.61 6.00 6.58
CA ASP A 335 -27.29 7.04 5.81
C ASP A 335 -26.55 8.38 5.79
N ILE A 336 -25.66 8.61 6.74
CA ILE A 336 -24.75 9.76 6.74
C ILE A 336 -23.44 9.36 6.06
N LEU A 337 -22.90 8.17 6.37
CA LEU A 337 -21.64 7.70 5.81
C LEU A 337 -21.70 7.44 4.30
N LYS A 338 -22.90 7.18 3.72
CA LYS A 338 -23.05 7.06 2.26
C LYS A 338 -22.59 8.31 1.52
N TYR A 339 -22.67 9.50 2.13
CA TYR A 339 -22.17 10.73 1.52
C TYR A 339 -20.63 10.79 1.41
N PHE A 340 -19.92 9.82 1.99
CA PHE A 340 -18.48 9.66 1.77
C PHE A 340 -18.17 9.25 0.33
N VAL A 341 -19.06 8.49 -0.33
CA VAL A 341 -18.93 8.08 -1.73
C VAL A 341 -19.94 8.82 -2.61
N GLY A 342 -19.71 8.84 -3.93
CA GLY A 342 -20.64 9.43 -4.88
C GLY A 342 -21.98 8.67 -4.96
N PRO A 343 -23.10 9.33 -5.37
CA PRO A 343 -24.43 8.72 -5.40
C PRO A 343 -24.51 7.44 -6.28
N ALA A 344 -23.75 7.40 -7.38
CA ALA A 344 -23.69 6.23 -8.26
C ALA A 344 -23.23 4.93 -7.58
N TYR A 345 -22.55 5.05 -6.43
CA TYR A 345 -22.00 3.92 -5.66
C TYR A 345 -22.92 3.40 -4.56
N TYR A 346 -24.04 4.07 -4.28
CA TYR A 346 -24.98 3.69 -3.19
C TYR A 346 -25.54 2.26 -3.29
N PRO A 347 -25.74 1.64 -4.47
CA PRO A 347 -26.17 0.26 -4.56
C PRO A 347 -25.23 -0.73 -3.83
N GLY A 348 -23.95 -0.40 -3.73
CA GLY A 348 -22.94 -1.21 -3.04
C GLY A 348 -22.94 -1.13 -1.51
N LEU A 349 -23.74 -0.25 -0.90
CA LEU A 349 -23.78 -0.13 0.57
C LEU A 349 -24.17 -1.42 1.28
N ARG A 350 -24.88 -2.33 0.59
CA ARG A 350 -25.22 -3.68 1.07
C ARG A 350 -23.98 -4.53 1.41
N VAL A 351 -22.85 -4.23 0.83
CA VAL A 351 -21.58 -4.95 1.04
C VAL A 351 -20.90 -4.53 2.35
N VAL A 352 -21.15 -3.29 2.82
CA VAL A 352 -20.48 -2.73 4.00
C VAL A 352 -20.57 -3.63 5.23
N PRO A 353 -21.77 -4.11 5.69
CA PRO A 353 -21.86 -4.98 6.86
C PRO A 353 -21.10 -6.31 6.67
N ILE A 354 -21.13 -6.87 5.47
CA ILE A 354 -20.48 -8.16 5.17
C ILE A 354 -18.95 -7.98 5.26
N VAL A 355 -18.42 -6.95 4.65
CA VAL A 355 -16.98 -6.64 4.69
C VAL A 355 -16.52 -6.34 6.12
N MET A 356 -17.29 -5.53 6.88
CA MET A 356 -16.95 -5.22 8.27
C MET A 356 -16.88 -6.47 9.15
N LEU A 357 -17.80 -7.42 8.96
CA LEU A 357 -17.77 -8.70 9.66
C LEU A 357 -16.57 -9.55 9.23
N GLY A 358 -16.25 -9.59 7.92
CA GLY A 358 -15.07 -10.28 7.41
C GLY A 358 -13.78 -9.76 8.04
N GLU A 359 -13.64 -8.44 8.16
CA GLU A 359 -12.45 -7.80 8.74
C GLU A 359 -12.29 -8.03 10.27
N LEU A 360 -13.33 -8.50 10.96
CA LEU A 360 -13.23 -8.93 12.36
C LEU A 360 -12.47 -10.23 12.53
N PHE A 361 -12.51 -11.10 11.52
CA PHE A 361 -11.86 -12.42 11.56
C PHE A 361 -10.45 -12.40 10.98
N PHE A 362 -9.98 -11.26 10.52
CA PHE A 362 -8.64 -11.03 9.97
C PHE A 362 -7.67 -10.50 11.03
#